data_b12c42311d0684d31d1149576a8b70ae
#
_entry.id   b12c42311d0684d31d1149576a8b70ae
#
_cell.length_a   1.000
_cell.length_b   1.000
_cell.length_c   1.000
_cell.angle_alpha   90.00
_cell.angle_beta   90.00
_cell.angle_gamma   90.00
#
_symmetry.space_group_name_H-M   'P 1'
#
loop_
_entity.id
_entity.type
_entity.pdbx_description
1 polymer ?
#
loop_
_entity_poly.entity_id
_entity_poly.type
_entity_poly.pdbx_seq_one_letter_code
_entity_poly.pdbx_strand_id
1 'polypeptide(L)'
;LSEGKIIEGNMSVSTSLKDKERRKRIREYYSPYHNQINKFINDSLINDDIPKILSIHSFTPVWKGKKRDIEVGILWDKDDRLSKIFLNSFKGKKIGDNKPYSGRLKNDTLFKHGSKNGLPHILIELRQDLLRKKKDRLQWAKKIHKILKENENLINTFSVKKYGSYTL
;
A
#
# COMPACT_ATOMS: atom_id res chain seq x y z
N LEU A 1 12.58 -9.89 -5.67
CA LEU A 1 11.21 -10.38 -5.60
C LEU A 1 10.82 -10.87 -6.97
N SER A 2 10.66 -12.17 -7.14
CA SER A 2 10.15 -12.75 -8.38
C SER A 2 8.68 -12.34 -8.54
N GLU A 3 8.36 -11.73 -9.67
CA GLU A 3 6.97 -11.51 -10.07
C GLU A 3 6.22 -12.84 -9.97
N GLY A 4 5.11 -12.85 -9.23
CA GLY A 4 4.17 -13.96 -9.21
C GLY A 4 4.19 -14.88 -8.00
N LYS A 5 5.07 -14.71 -7.03
CA LYS A 5 4.92 -15.45 -5.76
C LYS A 5 4.02 -14.67 -4.83
N ILE A 6 2.85 -15.19 -4.60
CA ILE A 6 1.92 -14.72 -3.58
C ILE A 6 2.63 -14.84 -2.25
N ILE A 7 2.90 -13.69 -1.71
CA ILE A 7 3.43 -13.55 -0.38
C ILE A 7 2.21 -13.42 0.51
N GLU A 8 2.02 -14.33 1.42
CA GLU A 8 1.04 -14.16 2.48
C GLU A 8 1.51 -13.00 3.36
N GLY A 9 0.95 -11.84 3.13
CA GLY A 9 1.41 -10.61 3.74
C GLY A 9 2.79 -10.17 3.22
N ASN A 10 3.34 -9.10 3.74
CA ASN A 10 4.67 -8.58 3.39
C ASN A 10 5.85 -9.47 3.84
N MET A 11 5.58 -10.69 4.27
CA MET A 11 6.60 -11.68 4.57
C MET A 11 6.74 -12.62 3.38
N SER A 12 7.92 -12.63 2.74
CA SER A 12 8.27 -13.68 1.81
C SER A 12 8.41 -14.98 2.57
N VAL A 13 7.39 -15.82 2.53
CA VAL A 13 7.48 -17.18 3.02
C VAL A 13 8.10 -18.01 1.92
N SER A 14 9.38 -18.32 2.05
CA SER A 14 10.01 -19.30 1.18
C SER A 14 9.27 -20.63 1.33
N THR A 15 8.80 -21.19 0.21
CA THR A 15 8.17 -22.52 0.17
C THR A 15 9.09 -23.64 0.64
N SER A 16 10.39 -23.36 0.80
CA SER A 16 11.42 -24.29 1.27
C SER A 16 11.62 -24.30 2.80
N LEU A 17 10.95 -23.41 3.54
CA LEU A 17 11.07 -23.39 5.00
C LEU A 17 10.33 -24.59 5.60
N LYS A 18 11.00 -25.28 6.54
CA LYS A 18 10.36 -26.33 7.37
C LYS A 18 9.15 -25.71 8.08
N ASP A 19 8.05 -26.44 8.18
CA ASP A 19 6.79 -25.98 8.78
C ASP A 19 6.94 -25.33 10.16
N LYS A 20 7.89 -25.81 10.96
CA LYS A 20 8.19 -25.25 12.28
C LYS A 20 8.69 -23.81 12.20
N GLU A 21 9.60 -23.52 11.28
CA GLU A 21 10.16 -22.16 11.09
C GLU A 21 9.09 -21.22 10.48
N ARG A 22 8.28 -21.69 9.54
CA ARG A 22 7.16 -20.95 9.00
C ARG A 22 6.16 -20.56 10.09
N ARG A 23 5.73 -21.53 10.91
CA ARG A 23 4.82 -21.25 12.04
C ARG A 23 5.41 -20.27 13.04
N LYS A 24 6.72 -20.38 13.34
CA LYS A 24 7.42 -19.42 14.20
C LYS A 24 7.34 -18.00 13.64
N ARG A 25 7.67 -17.80 12.38
CA ARG A 25 7.60 -16.46 11.74
C ARG A 25 6.19 -15.90 11.70
N ILE A 26 5.19 -16.73 11.41
CA ILE A 26 3.79 -16.29 11.46
C ILE A 26 3.44 -15.80 12.86
N ARG A 27 3.77 -16.57 13.91
CA ARG A 27 3.45 -16.21 15.29
C ARG A 27 4.20 -14.98 15.79
N GLU A 28 5.48 -14.85 15.44
CA GLU A 28 6.36 -13.81 16.04
C GLU A 28 6.37 -12.50 15.27
N TYR A 29 6.06 -12.52 13.98
CA TYR A 29 6.12 -11.31 13.15
C TYR A 29 4.81 -11.01 12.42
N TYR A 30 4.27 -11.99 11.71
CA TYR A 30 3.10 -11.78 10.87
C TYR A 30 1.83 -11.50 11.68
N SER A 31 1.50 -12.38 12.62
CA SER A 31 0.28 -12.23 13.43
C SER A 31 0.30 -10.97 14.29
N PRO A 32 1.38 -10.63 15.02
CA PRO A 32 1.45 -9.38 15.77
C PRO A 32 1.27 -8.13 14.89
N TYR A 33 1.88 -8.10 13.71
CA TYR A 33 1.73 -7.00 12.76
C TYR A 33 0.27 -6.81 12.33
N HIS A 34 -0.38 -7.88 11.88
CA HIS A 34 -1.78 -7.79 11.43
C HIS A 34 -2.76 -7.53 12.59
N ASN A 35 -2.50 -8.10 13.77
CA ASN A 35 -3.32 -7.84 14.96
C ASN A 35 -3.25 -6.35 15.38
N GLN A 36 -2.06 -5.74 15.29
CA GLN A 36 -1.91 -4.32 15.61
C GLN A 36 -2.67 -3.42 14.62
N ILE A 37 -2.63 -3.73 13.32
CA ILE A 37 -3.42 -3.01 12.31
C ILE A 37 -4.92 -3.16 12.60
N ASN A 38 -5.38 -4.38 12.87
CA ASN A 38 -6.79 -4.63 13.21
C ASN A 38 -7.21 -3.84 14.45
N LYS A 39 -6.35 -3.78 15.48
CA LYS A 39 -6.62 -3.00 16.69
C LYS A 39 -6.84 -1.53 16.34
N PHE A 40 -5.94 -0.89 15.60
CA PHE A 40 -6.08 0.51 15.19
C PHE A 40 -7.35 0.75 14.37
N ILE A 41 -7.68 -0.15 13.43
CA ILE A 41 -8.90 -0.05 12.63
C ILE A 41 -10.13 -0.11 13.54
N ASN A 42 -10.18 -1.08 14.44
CA ASN A 42 -11.33 -1.24 15.34
C ASN A 42 -11.48 -0.06 16.30
N ASP A 43 -10.36 0.40 16.87
CA ASP A 43 -10.36 1.56 17.77
C ASP A 43 -10.89 2.83 17.06
N SER A 44 -10.51 3.05 15.79
CA SER A 44 -11.05 4.16 14.99
C SER A 44 -12.54 4.00 14.71
N LEU A 45 -12.96 2.82 14.26
CA LEU A 45 -14.37 2.58 13.91
C LEU A 45 -15.33 2.68 15.13
N ILE A 46 -14.88 2.30 16.33
CA ILE A 46 -15.65 2.47 17.58
C ILE A 46 -15.89 3.96 17.88
N ASN A 47 -14.96 4.83 17.45
CA ASN A 47 -15.07 6.28 17.64
C ASN A 47 -15.68 6.99 16.41
N ASP A 48 -16.39 6.27 15.55
CA ASP A 48 -17.00 6.80 14.31
C ASP A 48 -16.00 7.46 13.36
N ASP A 49 -14.69 7.18 13.52
CA ASP A 49 -13.65 7.61 12.60
C ASP A 49 -13.34 6.48 11.59
N ILE A 50 -13.59 6.75 10.31
CA ILE A 50 -13.31 5.79 9.25
C ILE A 50 -11.85 5.90 8.83
N PRO A 51 -10.99 4.92 9.17
CA PRO A 51 -9.57 5.00 8.86
C PRO A 51 -9.32 4.90 7.36
N LYS A 52 -8.34 5.66 6.88
CA LYS A 52 -7.84 5.63 5.52
C LYS A 52 -6.44 5.00 5.53
N ILE A 53 -6.24 3.94 4.75
CA ILE A 53 -5.02 3.14 4.83
C ILE A 53 -4.07 3.53 3.69
N LEU A 54 -2.92 4.11 4.05
CA LEU A 54 -1.83 4.38 3.12
C LEU A 54 -0.67 3.43 3.39
N SER A 55 -0.34 2.60 2.42
CA SER A 55 0.88 1.78 2.44
C SER A 55 1.96 2.49 1.63
N ILE A 56 3.13 2.71 2.21
CA ILE A 56 4.24 3.40 1.56
C ILE A 56 5.39 2.42 1.36
N HIS A 57 5.71 2.16 0.11
CA HIS A 57 6.77 1.25 -0.30
C HIS A 57 7.81 1.95 -1.18
N SER A 58 8.86 1.24 -1.53
CA SER A 58 9.85 1.70 -2.50
C SER A 58 10.31 0.57 -3.41
N PHE A 59 10.67 0.91 -4.65
CA PHE A 59 11.14 -0.01 -5.66
C PHE A 59 12.49 0.41 -6.27
N THR A 60 13.22 -0.56 -6.80
CA THR A 60 14.55 -0.33 -7.38
C THR A 60 14.47 0.47 -8.69
N PRO A 61 15.42 1.41 -8.94
CA PRO A 61 15.43 2.19 -10.19
C PRO A 61 15.80 1.37 -11.42
N VAL A 62 16.39 0.19 -11.22
CA VAL A 62 16.78 -0.75 -12.28
C VAL A 62 16.24 -2.12 -11.96
N TRP A 63 15.67 -2.82 -12.95
CA TRP A 63 15.20 -4.18 -12.85
C TRP A 63 15.63 -4.99 -14.05
N LYS A 64 16.30 -6.13 -13.83
CA LYS A 64 16.85 -7.01 -14.89
C LYS A 64 17.65 -6.22 -15.94
N GLY A 65 18.51 -5.30 -15.50
CA GLY A 65 19.36 -4.46 -16.36
C GLY A 65 18.63 -3.29 -17.05
N LYS A 66 17.30 -3.18 -16.94
CA LYS A 66 16.51 -2.11 -17.55
C LYS A 66 16.19 -1.02 -16.54
N LYS A 67 16.42 0.25 -16.91
CA LYS A 67 16.03 1.41 -16.11
C LYS A 67 14.51 1.54 -16.09
N ARG A 68 13.97 1.84 -14.91
CA ARG A 68 12.54 2.10 -14.73
C ARG A 68 12.27 3.60 -14.83
N ASP A 69 11.40 4.00 -15.76
CA ASP A 69 11.06 5.40 -15.98
C ASP A 69 10.10 5.95 -14.93
N ILE A 70 9.22 5.10 -14.38
CA ILE A 70 8.26 5.49 -13.37
C ILE A 70 8.97 5.94 -12.10
N GLU A 71 8.57 7.07 -11.56
CA GLU A 71 9.07 7.63 -10.31
C GLU A 71 8.16 7.30 -9.12
N VAL A 72 6.86 7.31 -9.36
CA VAL A 72 5.83 7.04 -8.35
C VAL A 72 4.81 6.06 -8.93
N GLY A 73 4.60 4.96 -8.28
CA GLY A 73 3.50 4.02 -8.56
C GLY A 73 2.34 4.27 -7.62
N ILE A 74 1.14 4.33 -8.14
CA ILE A 74 -0.11 4.37 -7.39
C ILE A 74 -0.81 3.06 -7.64
N LEU A 75 -0.85 2.21 -6.62
CA LEU A 75 -1.37 0.85 -6.75
C LEU A 75 -2.69 0.72 -6.00
N TRP A 76 -3.67 0.17 -6.69
CA TRP A 76 -5.04 0.02 -6.21
C TRP A 76 -5.74 -1.16 -6.89
N ASP A 77 -6.85 -1.60 -6.32
CA ASP A 77 -7.69 -2.67 -6.88
C ASP A 77 -9.02 -2.07 -7.38
N LYS A 78 -10.16 -2.47 -6.87
CA LYS A 78 -11.47 -1.92 -7.29
C LYS A 78 -11.84 -0.62 -6.58
N ASP A 79 -11.30 -0.38 -5.38
CA ASP A 79 -11.51 0.87 -4.65
C ASP A 79 -10.57 1.95 -5.18
N ASP A 80 -11.09 2.87 -5.96
CA ASP A 80 -10.33 3.94 -6.61
C ASP A 80 -10.41 5.29 -5.89
N ARG A 81 -11.06 5.37 -4.73
CA ARG A 81 -11.32 6.63 -4.03
C ARG A 81 -10.05 7.42 -3.75
N LEU A 82 -9.04 6.79 -3.15
CA LEU A 82 -7.77 7.46 -2.88
C LEU A 82 -6.87 7.53 -4.12
N SER A 83 -6.87 6.50 -4.98
CA SER A 83 -6.01 6.49 -6.16
C SER A 83 -6.31 7.64 -7.11
N LYS A 84 -7.57 7.97 -7.34
CA LYS A 84 -7.97 9.14 -8.14
C LYS A 84 -7.40 10.45 -7.62
N ILE A 85 -7.43 10.65 -6.30
CA ILE A 85 -6.87 11.85 -5.66
C ILE A 85 -5.37 11.93 -5.94
N PHE A 86 -4.63 10.84 -5.66
CA PHE A 86 -3.18 10.83 -5.80
C PHE A 86 -2.73 10.92 -7.26
N LEU A 87 -3.37 10.19 -8.18
CA LEU A 87 -3.08 10.25 -9.62
C LEU A 87 -3.27 11.67 -10.16
N ASN A 88 -4.35 12.35 -9.77
CA ASN A 88 -4.63 13.73 -10.21
C ASN A 88 -3.66 14.76 -9.59
N SER A 89 -3.15 14.49 -8.40
CA SER A 89 -2.31 15.44 -7.65
C SER A 89 -0.83 15.38 -8.02
N PHE A 90 -0.32 14.25 -8.50
CA PHE A 90 1.10 14.08 -8.87
C PHE A 90 1.43 14.60 -10.28
N LYS A 91 1.02 15.80 -10.62
CA LYS A 91 1.31 16.42 -11.94
C LYS A 91 2.82 16.55 -12.20
N GLY A 92 3.23 16.38 -13.45
CA GLY A 92 4.62 16.56 -13.91
C GLY A 92 5.61 15.49 -13.46
N LYS A 93 5.17 14.40 -12.85
CA LYS A 93 5.98 13.25 -12.48
C LYS A 93 5.72 12.05 -13.41
N LYS A 94 6.70 11.17 -13.56
CA LYS A 94 6.52 9.88 -14.23
C LYS A 94 5.75 8.95 -13.32
N ILE A 95 4.43 9.01 -13.40
CA ILE A 95 3.50 8.29 -12.53
C ILE A 95 3.03 7.02 -13.23
N GLY A 96 2.98 5.93 -12.48
CA GLY A 96 2.40 4.67 -12.90
C GLY A 96 1.07 4.41 -12.22
N ASP A 97 -0.01 4.36 -12.98
CA ASP A 97 -1.28 3.83 -12.55
C ASP A 97 -1.21 2.30 -12.60
N ASN A 98 -1.22 1.65 -11.42
CA ASN A 98 -0.92 0.23 -11.28
C ASN A 98 0.37 -0.19 -12.01
N LYS A 99 1.42 0.63 -11.90
CA LYS A 99 2.77 0.37 -12.42
C LYS A 99 3.80 0.92 -11.43
N PRO A 100 5.00 0.32 -11.31
CA PRO A 100 5.51 -0.86 -12.02
C PRO A 100 4.96 -2.20 -11.50
N TYR A 101 4.13 -2.18 -10.49
CA TYR A 101 3.42 -3.33 -9.91
C TYR A 101 1.92 -3.10 -9.98
N SER A 102 1.13 -4.13 -9.65
CA SER A 102 -0.32 -4.04 -9.54
C SER A 102 -0.77 -4.03 -8.09
N GLY A 103 -1.78 -3.23 -7.75
CA GLY A 103 -2.46 -3.28 -6.44
C GLY A 103 -3.47 -4.43 -6.32
N ARG A 104 -3.62 -5.24 -7.36
CA ARG A 104 -4.53 -6.39 -7.41
C ARG A 104 -3.86 -7.63 -6.85
N LEU A 105 -3.57 -7.63 -5.54
CA LEU A 105 -2.85 -8.70 -4.86
C LEU A 105 -3.71 -9.33 -3.78
N LYS A 106 -4.19 -10.56 -4.05
CA LYS A 106 -4.92 -11.35 -3.07
C LYS A 106 -4.05 -11.62 -1.83
N ASN A 107 -4.62 -11.43 -0.65
CA ASN A 107 -3.99 -11.69 0.66
C ASN A 107 -2.82 -10.77 1.05
N ASP A 108 -2.56 -9.70 0.32
CA ASP A 108 -1.65 -8.68 0.81
C ASP A 108 -2.26 -7.86 1.98
N THR A 109 -1.49 -6.96 2.56
CA THR A 109 -1.92 -6.14 3.69
C THR A 109 -3.12 -5.26 3.33
N LEU A 110 -3.13 -4.64 2.15
CA LEU A 110 -4.23 -3.77 1.73
C LEU A 110 -5.50 -4.55 1.39
N PHE A 111 -5.36 -5.73 0.79
CA PHE A 111 -6.51 -6.60 0.58
C PHE A 111 -7.14 -7.02 1.91
N LYS A 112 -6.33 -7.42 2.91
CA LYS A 112 -6.81 -7.89 4.22
C LYS A 112 -7.48 -6.80 5.03
N HIS A 113 -6.88 -5.64 5.09
CA HIS A 113 -7.31 -4.55 5.98
C HIS A 113 -8.14 -3.48 5.28
N GLY A 114 -7.88 -3.22 4.00
CA GLY A 114 -8.60 -2.28 3.17
C GLY A 114 -9.79 -2.92 2.46
N SER A 115 -9.51 -3.69 1.40
CA SER A 115 -10.56 -4.23 0.50
C SER A 115 -11.62 -5.07 1.21
N LYS A 116 -11.21 -6.00 2.09
CA LYS A 116 -12.14 -6.86 2.85
C LYS A 116 -13.02 -6.07 3.81
N ASN A 117 -12.50 -5.00 4.40
CA ASN A 117 -13.23 -4.16 5.35
C ASN A 117 -13.94 -2.99 4.68
N GLY A 118 -13.78 -2.77 3.39
CA GLY A 118 -14.39 -1.66 2.65
C GLY A 118 -13.83 -0.29 3.02
N LEU A 119 -12.62 -0.26 3.59
CA LEU A 119 -11.93 0.97 3.98
C LEU A 119 -11.21 1.59 2.78
N PRO A 120 -11.19 2.93 2.68
CA PRO A 120 -10.38 3.61 1.67
C PRO A 120 -8.90 3.27 1.83
N HIS A 121 -8.25 2.79 0.77
CA HIS A 121 -6.86 2.35 0.85
C HIS A 121 -6.10 2.56 -0.45
N ILE A 122 -4.78 2.68 -0.34
CA ILE A 122 -3.87 2.88 -1.47
C ILE A 122 -2.46 2.42 -1.10
N LEU A 123 -1.70 1.92 -2.08
CA LEU A 123 -0.26 1.71 -1.95
C LEU A 123 0.48 2.68 -2.85
N ILE A 124 1.42 3.40 -2.27
CA ILE A 124 2.29 4.36 -2.94
C ILE A 124 3.68 3.75 -3.01
N GLU A 125 4.18 3.55 -4.22
CA GLU A 125 5.51 3.04 -4.50
C GLU A 125 6.42 4.18 -4.96
N LEU A 126 7.50 4.45 -4.24
CA LEU A 126 8.47 5.48 -4.58
C LEU A 126 9.76 4.85 -5.10
N ARG A 127 10.32 5.36 -6.21
CA ARG A 127 11.59 4.83 -6.72
C ARG A 127 12.74 5.19 -5.76
N GLN A 128 13.54 4.21 -5.37
CA GLN A 128 14.54 4.30 -4.28
C GLN A 128 15.58 5.40 -4.47
N ASP A 129 15.98 5.70 -5.71
CA ASP A 129 16.93 6.77 -6.00
C ASP A 129 16.44 8.15 -5.58
N LEU A 130 15.11 8.33 -5.50
CA LEU A 130 14.44 9.55 -5.05
C LEU A 130 14.37 9.68 -3.50
N LEU A 131 14.86 8.67 -2.77
CA LEU A 131 14.75 8.58 -1.31
C LEU A 131 16.11 8.51 -0.60
N ARG A 132 17.21 8.66 -1.33
CA ARG A 132 18.56 8.43 -0.79
C ARG A 132 18.91 9.40 0.33
N LYS A 133 18.65 10.69 0.16
CA LYS A 133 18.96 11.72 1.15
C LYS A 133 17.80 11.99 2.10
N LYS A 134 18.10 12.33 3.35
CA LYS A 134 17.06 12.68 4.35
C LYS A 134 16.15 13.81 3.85
N LYS A 135 16.72 14.84 3.21
CA LYS A 135 15.95 15.95 2.64
C LYS A 135 14.92 15.49 1.59
N ASP A 136 15.30 14.51 0.75
CA ASP A 136 14.43 14.01 -0.31
C ASP A 136 13.26 13.22 0.29
N ARG A 137 13.53 12.38 1.31
CA ARG A 137 12.47 11.68 2.06
C ARG A 137 11.48 12.65 2.72
N LEU A 138 11.99 13.73 3.34
CA LEU A 138 11.14 14.77 3.92
C LEU A 138 10.31 15.50 2.87
N GLN A 139 10.87 15.75 1.68
CA GLN A 139 10.12 16.37 0.58
C GLN A 139 8.98 15.45 0.11
N TRP A 140 9.21 14.14 0.01
CA TRP A 140 8.16 13.19 -0.34
C TRP A 140 7.08 13.11 0.75
N ALA A 141 7.45 13.07 2.01
CA ALA A 141 6.51 13.11 3.12
C ALA A 141 5.64 14.37 3.08
N LYS A 142 6.25 15.55 2.87
CA LYS A 142 5.52 16.81 2.73
C LYS A 142 4.58 16.82 1.51
N LYS A 143 4.98 16.22 0.38
CA LYS A 143 4.11 16.12 -0.81
C LYS A 143 2.89 15.25 -0.54
N ILE A 144 3.09 14.09 0.06
CA ILE A 144 1.98 13.19 0.42
C ILE A 144 1.06 13.87 1.43
N HIS A 145 1.61 14.48 2.47
CA HIS A 145 0.84 15.26 3.45
C HIS A 145 0.02 16.38 2.79
N LYS A 146 0.64 17.15 1.89
CA LYS A 146 -0.04 18.23 1.16
C LYS A 146 -1.24 17.70 0.36
N ILE A 147 -1.06 16.59 -0.37
CA ILE A 147 -2.17 15.98 -1.13
C ILE A 147 -3.33 15.59 -0.20
N LEU A 148 -3.03 14.97 0.94
CA LEU A 148 -4.05 14.62 1.92
C LEU A 148 -4.77 15.85 2.47
N LYS A 149 -4.02 16.88 2.83
CA LYS A 149 -4.57 18.12 3.42
C LYS A 149 -5.43 18.90 2.41
N GLU A 150 -4.99 19.03 1.17
CA GLU A 150 -5.74 19.72 0.10
C GLU A 150 -7.04 18.99 -0.28
N ASN A 151 -7.13 17.69 0.00
CA ASN A 151 -8.31 16.86 -0.29
C ASN A 151 -9.04 16.39 0.98
N GLU A 152 -8.71 16.94 2.14
CA GLU A 152 -9.23 16.50 3.45
C GLU A 152 -10.76 16.46 3.49
N ASN A 153 -11.43 17.50 3.00
CA ASN A 153 -12.89 17.57 2.97
C ASN A 153 -13.50 16.39 2.18
N LEU A 154 -12.95 16.09 1.01
CA LEU A 154 -13.40 14.97 0.19
C LEU A 154 -13.08 13.62 0.86
N ILE A 155 -11.86 13.47 1.39
CA ILE A 155 -11.43 12.23 2.05
C ILE A 155 -12.31 11.94 3.28
N ASN A 156 -12.75 12.94 4.00
CA ASN A 156 -13.61 12.80 5.16
C ASN A 156 -15.06 12.39 4.82
N THR A 157 -15.49 12.55 3.57
CA THR A 157 -16.80 12.02 3.10
C THR A 157 -16.77 10.52 2.80
N PHE A 158 -15.61 9.89 2.79
CA PHE A 158 -15.51 8.48 2.44
C PHE A 158 -16.06 7.58 3.55
N SER A 159 -17.03 6.77 3.20
CA SER A 159 -17.67 5.79 4.09
C SER A 159 -17.08 4.39 3.91
N VAL A 160 -17.40 3.49 4.82
CA VAL A 160 -17.12 2.05 4.63
C VAL A 160 -17.95 1.54 3.46
N LYS A 161 -17.28 1.04 2.41
CA LYS A 161 -17.94 0.54 1.20
C LYS A 161 -17.12 -0.58 0.56
N LYS A 162 -17.70 -1.76 0.42
CA LYS A 162 -17.03 -2.92 -0.21
C LYS A 162 -17.17 -2.85 -1.72
N TYR A 163 -16.05 -2.66 -2.40
CA TYR A 163 -15.95 -2.67 -3.87
C TYR A 163 -15.62 -4.06 -4.44
N GLY A 164 -15.20 -4.99 -3.59
CA GLY A 164 -14.67 -6.29 -4.00
C GLY A 164 -13.21 -6.21 -4.48
N SER A 165 -12.79 -7.20 -5.26
CA SER A 165 -11.44 -7.28 -5.83
C SER A 165 -11.48 -7.90 -7.24
N TYR A 166 -10.50 -7.57 -8.07
CA TYR A 166 -10.28 -8.23 -9.36
C TYR A 166 -9.57 -9.58 -9.21
N THR A 167 -9.07 -9.92 -8.01
CA THR A 167 -8.32 -11.16 -7.72
C THR A 167 -9.13 -12.23 -7.02
N LEU A 168 -10.46 -12.15 -7.09
CA LEU A 168 -11.38 -13.15 -6.53
C LEU A 168 -11.50 -14.36 -7.43
#